data_426114ad976dc39ac75bb1b4a5bc0bfc
#
_entry.id   426114ad976dc39ac75bb1b4a5bc0bfc
#
_cell.length_a   1.000
_cell.length_b   1.000
_cell.length_c   1.000
_cell.angle_alpha   90.00
_cell.angle_beta   90.00
_cell.angle_gamma   90.00
#
_symmetry.space_group_name_H-M   'P 1'
#
loop_
_entity.id
_entity.type
_entity.pdbx_description
1 polymer ?
#
loop_
_entity_poly.entity_id
_entity_poly.type
_entity_poly.pdbx_seq_one_letter_code
_entity_poly.pdbx_strand_id
1 'polypeptide(L)'
;AVYINGRYWGLYDLKENMNKDYLAAHYGVDEDTVNIIKRNTVELAGSNADFLRVRSYVVQQNASGANVVVPLTAERYAEFTKWVDAESIADYLIAREYFPDADMFNQKYWRTTDYKVRWRAIFYDSDFALSSERGDVLGHYFNVVGVPSADGSLSQMDLYCGLRSNEEWSDYFITRYIYVTKYYL
;
A
#
# COMPACT_ATOMS: atom_id res chain seq x y z
N ALA A 1 -27.76 -10.73 9.53
CA ALA A 1 -28.08 -12.04 10.07
C ALA A 1 -28.24 -13.05 8.92
N VAL A 2 -27.66 -14.23 9.08
CA VAL A 2 -27.77 -15.33 8.10
C VAL A 2 -28.59 -16.47 8.70
N TYR A 3 -29.45 -17.05 7.87
CA TYR A 3 -30.22 -18.23 8.20
C TYR A 3 -29.97 -19.29 7.13
N ILE A 4 -29.72 -20.54 7.51
CA ILE A 4 -29.56 -21.69 6.62
C ILE A 4 -30.66 -22.68 6.94
N ASN A 5 -31.47 -23.01 5.92
CA ASN A 5 -32.67 -23.89 6.07
C ASN A 5 -33.58 -23.46 7.22
N GLY A 6 -33.81 -22.14 7.37
CA GLY A 6 -34.66 -21.57 8.43
C GLY A 6 -34.02 -21.53 9.84
N ARG A 7 -32.82 -22.01 10.01
CA ARG A 7 -32.08 -21.99 11.26
C ARG A 7 -31.13 -20.79 11.31
N TYR A 8 -31.17 -20.01 12.39
CA TYR A 8 -30.22 -18.90 12.59
C TYR A 8 -28.79 -19.44 12.63
N TRP A 9 -27.91 -18.87 11.78
CA TRP A 9 -26.53 -19.29 11.63
C TRP A 9 -25.53 -18.29 12.18
N GLY A 10 -25.90 -17.01 12.28
CA GLY A 10 -25.06 -15.95 12.84
C GLY A 10 -25.23 -14.60 12.16
N LEU A 11 -24.42 -13.64 12.62
CA LEU A 11 -24.21 -12.37 11.97
C LEU A 11 -22.98 -12.49 11.05
N TYR A 12 -23.16 -12.09 9.81
CA TYR A 12 -22.10 -12.08 8.80
C TYR A 12 -22.12 -10.75 8.06
N ASP A 13 -20.95 -10.26 7.75
CA ASP A 13 -20.78 -9.12 6.86
C ASP A 13 -20.80 -9.58 5.41
N LEU A 14 -21.52 -8.86 4.57
CA LEU A 14 -21.40 -8.99 3.13
C LEU A 14 -20.34 -8.01 2.66
N LYS A 15 -19.20 -8.53 2.23
CA LYS A 15 -18.07 -7.72 1.75
C LYS A 15 -17.77 -8.05 0.30
N GLU A 16 -17.45 -7.04 -0.50
CA GLU A 16 -16.86 -7.28 -1.82
C GLU A 16 -15.45 -7.83 -1.66
N ASN A 17 -15.12 -8.82 -2.45
CA ASN A 17 -13.77 -9.34 -2.52
C ASN A 17 -12.93 -8.42 -3.43
N MET A 18 -11.91 -7.78 -2.88
CA MET A 18 -11.02 -6.89 -3.62
C MET A 18 -10.06 -7.69 -4.51
N ASN A 19 -10.63 -8.31 -5.53
CA ASN A 19 -9.97 -9.08 -6.57
C ASN A 19 -9.98 -8.32 -7.92
N LYS A 20 -9.56 -8.96 -8.99
CA LYS A 20 -9.50 -8.35 -10.33
C LYS A 20 -10.89 -7.91 -10.83
N ASP A 21 -11.94 -8.69 -10.57
CA ASP A 21 -13.32 -8.39 -10.99
C ASP A 21 -13.83 -7.11 -10.31
N TYR A 22 -13.57 -6.98 -8.99
CA TYR A 22 -13.86 -5.77 -8.21
C TYR A 22 -13.18 -4.54 -8.83
N LEU A 23 -11.88 -4.64 -9.11
CA LEU A 23 -11.11 -3.53 -9.66
C LEU A 23 -11.58 -3.17 -11.07
N ALA A 24 -11.86 -4.17 -11.90
CA ALA A 24 -12.39 -3.96 -13.24
C ALA A 24 -13.73 -3.20 -13.20
N ALA A 25 -14.64 -3.64 -12.34
CA ALA A 25 -15.97 -3.03 -12.20
C ALA A 25 -15.91 -1.60 -11.67
N HIS A 26 -15.07 -1.32 -10.64
CA HIS A 26 -15.00 -0.02 -9.98
C HIS A 26 -14.16 1.02 -10.74
N TYR A 27 -13.17 0.58 -11.52
CA TYR A 27 -12.25 1.48 -12.23
C TYR A 27 -12.46 1.49 -13.74
N GLY A 28 -13.38 0.67 -14.27
CA GLY A 28 -13.66 0.61 -15.69
C GLY A 28 -12.49 0.11 -16.53
N VAL A 29 -11.69 -0.82 -16.00
CA VAL A 29 -10.54 -1.42 -16.66
C VAL A 29 -10.83 -2.86 -17.06
N ASP A 30 -10.06 -3.38 -18.01
CA ASP A 30 -10.13 -4.78 -18.41
C ASP A 30 -9.50 -5.65 -17.32
N GLU A 31 -10.26 -6.62 -16.79
CA GLU A 31 -9.83 -7.51 -15.72
C GLU A 31 -8.59 -8.34 -16.06
N ASP A 32 -8.40 -8.66 -17.34
CA ASP A 32 -7.24 -9.43 -17.80
C ASP A 32 -5.93 -8.59 -17.79
N THR A 33 -6.05 -7.28 -17.68
CA THR A 33 -4.90 -6.39 -17.53
C THR A 33 -4.50 -6.16 -16.06
N VAL A 34 -5.33 -6.59 -15.11
CA VAL A 34 -5.12 -6.26 -13.68
C VAL A 34 -4.05 -7.16 -13.05
N ASN A 35 -3.02 -6.53 -12.50
CA ASN A 35 -2.06 -7.15 -11.60
C ASN A 35 -2.37 -6.74 -10.16
N ILE A 36 -2.38 -7.70 -9.24
CA ILE A 36 -2.56 -7.47 -7.80
C ILE A 36 -1.45 -8.20 -7.05
N ILE A 37 -0.79 -7.49 -6.16
CA ILE A 37 0.20 -8.08 -5.27
C ILE A 37 -0.15 -7.83 -3.81
N LYS A 38 0.26 -8.75 -2.94
CA LYS A 38 0.19 -8.63 -1.48
C LYS A 38 1.60 -8.72 -0.89
N ARG A 39 1.89 -7.88 0.10
CA ARG A 39 3.18 -7.91 0.82
C ARG A 39 4.39 -7.80 -0.09
N ASN A 40 4.31 -6.96 -1.12
CA ASN A 40 5.35 -6.70 -2.11
C ASN A 40 5.81 -7.91 -2.97
N THR A 41 5.48 -9.12 -2.59
CA THR A 41 6.02 -10.33 -3.24
C THR A 41 4.97 -11.33 -3.68
N VAL A 42 3.83 -11.40 -3.00
CA VAL A 42 2.81 -12.40 -3.28
C VAL A 42 1.93 -11.94 -4.43
N GLU A 43 1.97 -12.65 -5.55
CA GLU A 43 1.10 -12.44 -6.70
C GLU A 43 -0.29 -12.99 -6.39
N LEU A 44 -1.30 -12.13 -6.38
CA LEU A 44 -2.71 -12.51 -6.27
C LEU A 44 -3.38 -12.54 -7.66
N ALA A 45 -2.91 -11.70 -8.58
CA ALA A 45 -3.26 -11.73 -10.00
C ALA A 45 -2.10 -11.12 -10.80
N GLY A 46 -1.80 -11.69 -11.96
CA GLY A 46 -0.73 -11.24 -12.84
C GLY A 46 0.66 -11.41 -12.24
N SER A 47 1.56 -10.45 -12.43
CA SER A 47 2.97 -10.54 -12.05
C SER A 47 3.43 -9.40 -11.15
N ASN A 48 4.38 -9.69 -10.26
CA ASN A 48 5.03 -8.72 -9.37
C ASN A 48 6.36 -8.16 -9.94
N ALA A 49 6.82 -8.63 -11.10
CA ALA A 49 8.14 -8.30 -11.64
C ALA A 49 8.38 -6.78 -11.74
N ASP A 50 7.38 -6.05 -12.21
CA ASP A 50 7.48 -4.59 -12.32
C ASP A 50 7.45 -3.89 -10.96
N PHE A 51 6.77 -4.45 -9.98
CA PHE A 51 6.78 -3.89 -8.62
C PHE A 51 8.15 -4.07 -7.96
N LEU A 52 8.80 -5.18 -8.18
CA LEU A 52 10.18 -5.37 -7.73
C LEU A 52 11.15 -4.37 -8.36
N ARG A 53 10.92 -4.03 -9.65
CA ARG A 53 11.66 -2.95 -10.32
C ARG A 53 11.37 -1.59 -9.67
N VAL A 54 10.11 -1.27 -9.42
CA VAL A 54 9.72 -0.04 -8.72
C VAL A 54 10.43 0.07 -7.38
N ARG A 55 10.50 -1.03 -6.66
CA ARG A 55 11.16 -1.07 -5.36
C ARG A 55 12.66 -0.77 -5.46
N SER A 56 13.33 -1.09 -6.57
CA SER A 56 14.75 -0.78 -6.78
C SER A 56 15.07 0.72 -6.81
N TYR A 57 14.06 1.59 -6.96
CA TYR A 57 14.24 3.04 -6.83
C TYR A 57 14.46 3.48 -5.38
N VAL A 58 13.97 2.72 -4.42
CA VAL A 58 14.03 3.09 -2.99
C VAL A 58 14.91 2.14 -2.17
N VAL A 59 15.22 0.93 -2.68
CA VAL A 59 16.05 -0.06 -1.99
C VAL A 59 17.22 -0.45 -2.87
N GLN A 60 18.43 -0.43 -2.32
CA GLN A 60 19.64 -0.89 -2.97
C GLN A 60 20.46 -1.77 -2.02
N GLN A 61 21.35 -2.59 -2.56
CA GLN A 61 22.31 -3.31 -1.76
C GLN A 61 23.54 -2.44 -1.48
N ASN A 62 23.96 -2.39 -0.23
CA ASN A 62 25.22 -1.78 0.15
C ASN A 62 26.42 -2.72 -0.14
N ALA A 63 27.62 -2.26 0.17
CA ALA A 63 28.84 -3.02 -0.09
C ALA A 63 28.92 -4.39 0.63
N SER A 64 28.14 -4.59 1.70
CA SER A 64 28.03 -5.86 2.42
C SER A 64 26.91 -6.77 1.90
N GLY A 65 26.18 -6.34 0.85
CA GLY A 65 25.04 -7.06 0.30
C GLY A 65 23.73 -6.87 1.07
N ALA A 66 23.73 -6.03 2.11
CA ALA A 66 22.52 -5.74 2.86
C ALA A 66 21.64 -4.72 2.12
N ASN A 67 20.32 -4.94 2.12
CA ASN A 67 19.37 -3.98 1.57
C ASN A 67 19.30 -2.74 2.47
N VAL A 68 19.38 -1.59 1.84
CA VAL A 68 19.27 -0.28 2.49
C VAL A 68 18.29 0.60 1.72
N VAL A 69 17.55 1.41 2.43
CA VAL A 69 16.74 2.45 1.81
C VAL A 69 17.66 3.57 1.35
N VAL A 70 17.48 3.98 0.10
CA VAL A 70 18.22 5.08 -0.49
C VAL A 70 17.29 6.26 -0.73
N PRO A 71 17.80 7.50 -0.60
CA PRO A 71 17.00 8.69 -0.86
C PRO A 71 16.40 8.70 -2.26
N LEU A 72 15.15 9.08 -2.34
CA LEU A 72 14.44 9.29 -3.58
C LEU A 72 14.64 10.76 -4.01
N THR A 73 15.76 11.02 -4.73
CA THR A 73 16.05 12.36 -5.26
C THR A 73 14.95 12.83 -6.22
N ALA A 74 14.92 14.10 -6.58
CA ALA A 74 13.93 14.66 -7.49
C ALA A 74 13.89 13.90 -8.84
N GLU A 75 15.05 13.59 -9.41
CA GLU A 75 15.17 12.85 -10.67
C GLU A 75 14.64 11.41 -10.53
N ARG A 76 14.98 10.74 -9.42
CA ARG A 76 14.51 9.36 -9.14
C ARG A 76 13.02 9.34 -8.86
N TYR A 77 12.50 10.36 -8.19
CA TYR A 77 11.07 10.51 -7.94
C TYR A 77 10.29 10.71 -9.24
N ALA A 78 10.78 11.55 -10.14
CA ALA A 78 10.17 11.74 -11.46
C ALA A 78 10.12 10.44 -12.29
N GLU A 79 11.15 9.60 -12.20
CA GLU A 79 11.12 8.27 -12.84
C GLU A 79 10.18 7.29 -12.11
N PHE A 80 10.22 7.28 -10.79
CA PHE A 80 9.38 6.44 -9.93
C PHE A 80 7.89 6.69 -10.18
N THR A 81 7.46 7.94 -10.27
CA THR A 81 6.06 8.32 -10.48
C THR A 81 5.51 7.95 -11.86
N LYS A 82 6.34 7.56 -12.81
CA LYS A 82 5.87 6.96 -14.07
C LYS A 82 5.23 5.58 -13.83
N TRP A 83 5.62 4.89 -12.76
CA TRP A 83 5.20 3.53 -12.42
C TRP A 83 4.22 3.48 -11.25
N VAL A 84 4.32 4.43 -10.34
CA VAL A 84 3.58 4.46 -9.08
C VAL A 84 2.73 5.70 -8.97
N ASP A 85 1.50 5.51 -8.53
CA ASP A 85 0.61 6.57 -8.06
C ASP A 85 0.97 6.92 -6.62
N ALA A 86 1.93 7.82 -6.47
CA ALA A 86 2.46 8.21 -5.16
C ALA A 86 1.42 8.96 -4.30
N GLU A 87 0.43 9.58 -4.92
CA GLU A 87 -0.70 10.23 -4.24
C GLU A 87 -1.64 9.20 -3.61
N SER A 88 -1.92 8.10 -4.33
CA SER A 88 -2.68 6.97 -3.77
C SER A 88 -2.02 6.36 -2.54
N ILE A 89 -0.68 6.34 -2.50
CA ILE A 89 0.07 5.87 -1.33
C ILE A 89 -0.08 6.85 -0.17
N ALA A 90 -0.05 8.16 -0.44
CA ALA A 90 -0.31 9.15 0.59
C ALA A 90 -1.71 9.01 1.19
N ASP A 91 -2.75 8.89 0.37
CA ASP A 91 -4.12 8.69 0.82
C ASP A 91 -4.29 7.40 1.64
N TYR A 92 -3.61 6.32 1.24
CA TYR A 92 -3.58 5.07 1.99
C TYR A 92 -2.98 5.26 3.39
N LEU A 93 -1.84 5.93 3.50
CA LEU A 93 -1.17 6.19 4.78
C LEU A 93 -1.99 7.13 5.67
N ILE A 94 -2.63 8.15 5.10
CA ILE A 94 -3.53 9.05 5.83
C ILE A 94 -4.71 8.27 6.42
N ALA A 95 -5.31 7.38 5.65
CA ALA A 95 -6.41 6.55 6.13
C ALA A 95 -5.95 5.58 7.24
N ARG A 96 -4.75 4.99 7.13
CA ARG A 96 -4.17 4.11 8.15
C ARG A 96 -3.84 4.84 9.44
N GLU A 97 -3.45 6.10 9.37
CA GLU A 97 -3.22 6.95 10.55
C GLU A 97 -4.52 7.35 11.22
N TYR A 98 -5.51 7.77 10.42
CA TYR A 98 -6.81 8.18 10.96
C TYR A 98 -7.56 7.04 11.64
N PHE A 99 -7.53 5.86 11.05
CA PHE A 99 -8.02 4.62 11.65
C PHE A 99 -6.82 3.83 12.18
N PRO A 100 -6.26 4.18 13.36
CA PRO A 100 -5.01 3.59 13.81
C PRO A 100 -5.09 2.07 13.77
N ASP A 101 -4.44 1.50 12.74
CA ASP A 101 -4.48 0.09 12.43
C ASP A 101 -3.12 -0.53 12.71
N ALA A 102 -3.09 -1.46 13.66
CA ALA A 102 -1.87 -2.13 14.07
C ALA A 102 -1.39 -3.17 13.06
N ASP A 103 -2.25 -3.67 12.17
CA ASP A 103 -1.89 -4.65 11.16
C ASP A 103 -1.39 -4.00 9.87
N MET A 104 -0.21 -3.41 9.98
CA MET A 104 0.45 -2.71 8.88
C MET A 104 1.05 -3.63 7.81
N PHE A 105 1.07 -4.94 8.03
CA PHE A 105 1.63 -5.89 7.07
C PHE A 105 0.63 -6.36 6.01
N ASN A 106 -0.65 -6.06 6.18
CA ASN A 106 -1.68 -6.33 5.19
C ASN A 106 -1.75 -5.22 4.15
N GLN A 107 -0.79 -5.23 3.22
CA GLN A 107 -0.72 -4.28 2.13
C GLN A 107 -1.00 -4.96 0.80
N LYS A 108 -1.84 -4.34 -0.02
CA LYS A 108 -2.08 -4.72 -1.40
C LYS A 108 -1.82 -3.54 -2.32
N TYR A 109 -1.28 -3.84 -3.48
CA TYR A 109 -1.11 -2.89 -4.57
C TYR A 109 -1.66 -3.51 -5.86
N TRP A 110 -2.11 -2.65 -6.75
CA TRP A 110 -2.59 -3.08 -8.04
C TRP A 110 -2.22 -2.08 -9.14
N ARG A 111 -2.19 -2.57 -10.37
CA ARG A 111 -2.02 -1.78 -11.59
C ARG A 111 -2.66 -2.48 -12.78
N THR A 112 -2.73 -1.79 -13.92
CA THR A 112 -3.01 -2.44 -15.21
C THR A 112 -1.71 -2.67 -16.00
N THR A 113 -1.65 -3.73 -16.80
CA THR A 113 -0.46 -4.06 -17.61
C THR A 113 -0.16 -3.02 -18.67
N ASP A 114 -1.18 -2.30 -19.15
CA ASP A 114 -1.06 -1.19 -20.11
C ASP A 114 -0.73 0.16 -19.44
N TYR A 115 -0.55 0.17 -18.11
CA TYR A 115 -0.24 1.37 -17.30
C TYR A 115 -1.24 2.53 -17.43
N LYS A 116 -2.46 2.29 -17.87
CA LYS A 116 -3.54 3.29 -17.67
C LYS A 116 -3.78 3.56 -16.20
N VAL A 117 -3.61 2.51 -15.38
CA VAL A 117 -3.53 2.63 -13.92
C VAL A 117 -2.12 2.21 -13.48
N ARG A 118 -1.41 3.12 -12.84
CA ARG A 118 -0.11 2.87 -12.23
C ARG A 118 -0.26 2.11 -10.92
N TRP A 119 0.82 1.56 -10.38
CA TRP A 119 0.80 0.90 -9.07
C TRP A 119 0.21 1.83 -8.00
N ARG A 120 -0.85 1.38 -7.37
CA ARG A 120 -1.55 2.11 -6.32
C ARG A 120 -1.99 1.19 -5.19
N ALA A 121 -2.15 1.76 -4.00
CA ALA A 121 -2.55 1.01 -2.82
C ALA A 121 -4.05 0.64 -2.87
N ILE A 122 -4.38 -0.50 -2.26
CA ILE A 122 -5.75 -0.91 -1.94
C ILE A 122 -5.92 -0.81 -0.43
N PHE A 123 -6.90 -0.03 0.03
CA PHE A 123 -7.27 0.02 1.44
C PHE A 123 -8.20 -1.16 1.75
N TYR A 124 -7.75 -2.09 2.59
CA TYR A 124 -8.50 -3.27 2.96
C TYR A 124 -8.04 -3.79 4.33
N ASP A 125 -8.80 -4.72 4.92
CA ASP A 125 -8.43 -5.48 6.12
C ASP A 125 -8.13 -4.56 7.31
N SER A 126 -9.11 -3.74 7.68
CA SER A 126 -9.00 -2.78 8.78
C SER A 126 -9.82 -3.20 10.00
N ASP A 127 -9.91 -4.51 10.25
CA ASP A 127 -10.63 -5.08 11.39
C ASP A 127 -9.89 -4.83 12.72
N PHE A 128 -8.60 -4.55 12.68
CA PHE A 128 -7.82 -4.06 13.83
C PHE A 128 -7.80 -2.53 13.97
N ALA A 129 -8.46 -1.80 13.07
CA ALA A 129 -8.58 -0.36 13.18
C ALA A 129 -9.33 0.03 14.46
N LEU A 130 -8.89 1.11 15.10
CA LEU A 130 -9.44 1.61 16.38
C LEU A 130 -9.34 0.65 17.57
N SER A 131 -8.71 -0.50 17.40
CA SER A 131 -8.52 -1.48 18.49
C SER A 131 -7.20 -1.31 19.24
N SER A 132 -6.30 -0.47 18.75
CA SER A 132 -4.94 -0.32 19.22
C SER A 132 -4.77 1.00 19.97
N GLU A 133 -4.11 0.96 21.11
CA GLU A 133 -3.64 2.14 21.84
C GLU A 133 -2.38 2.77 21.19
N ARG A 134 -1.97 2.33 20.01
CA ARG A 134 -0.79 2.82 19.31
C ARG A 134 -1.07 4.18 18.71
N GLY A 135 -0.62 5.22 19.40
CA GLY A 135 -0.87 6.61 19.02
C GLY A 135 -0.03 7.17 17.85
N ASP A 136 0.95 6.43 17.33
CA ASP A 136 1.82 6.90 16.23
C ASP A 136 2.03 5.80 15.19
N VAL A 137 1.00 5.60 14.37
CA VAL A 137 1.03 4.60 13.29
C VAL A 137 2.01 5.04 12.19
N LEU A 138 2.01 6.32 11.80
CA LEU A 138 2.93 6.85 10.79
C LEU A 138 4.39 6.74 11.23
N GLY A 139 4.71 7.06 12.48
CA GLY A 139 6.06 6.87 13.01
C GLY A 139 6.51 5.42 12.88
N HIS A 140 5.60 4.47 13.10
CA HIS A 140 5.91 3.07 12.90
C HIS A 140 6.13 2.71 11.43
N TYR A 141 5.27 3.18 10.50
CA TYR A 141 5.44 2.97 9.07
C TYR A 141 6.76 3.56 8.54
N PHE A 142 7.15 4.73 9.03
CA PHE A 142 8.34 5.43 8.53
C PHE A 142 9.65 5.04 9.22
N ASN A 143 9.62 4.39 10.37
CA ASN A 143 10.82 4.08 11.16
C ASN A 143 11.23 2.59 11.10
N VAL A 144 10.40 1.71 10.54
CA VAL A 144 10.74 0.28 10.36
C VAL A 144 11.57 0.10 9.10
N VAL A 145 12.76 0.72 9.06
CA VAL A 145 13.69 0.60 7.94
C VAL A 145 14.53 -0.67 8.12
N GLY A 146 14.56 -1.49 7.08
CA GLY A 146 15.55 -2.57 6.98
C GLY A 146 15.32 -3.76 7.93
N VAL A 147 14.16 -3.91 8.55
CA VAL A 147 13.81 -5.15 9.25
C VAL A 147 13.36 -6.16 8.20
N PRO A 148 14.14 -7.23 7.94
CA PRO A 148 13.63 -8.31 7.09
C PRO A 148 12.35 -8.85 7.70
N SER A 149 11.32 -9.06 6.90
CA SER A 149 10.20 -9.88 7.33
C SER A 149 10.70 -11.29 7.68
N ALA A 150 9.97 -12.00 8.54
CA ALA A 150 10.38 -13.33 9.03
C ALA A 150 10.68 -14.36 7.92
N ASP A 151 10.22 -14.11 6.70
CA ASP A 151 10.47 -14.93 5.49
C ASP A 151 11.68 -14.46 4.66
N GLY A 152 12.48 -13.50 5.18
CA GLY A 152 13.62 -12.90 4.45
C GLY A 152 13.20 -11.94 3.34
N SER A 153 11.92 -11.71 3.13
CA SER A 153 11.45 -10.70 2.20
C SER A 153 11.83 -9.32 2.73
N LEU A 154 11.99 -8.40 1.81
CA LEU A 154 12.32 -7.02 2.11
C LEU A 154 11.17 -6.35 2.87
N SER A 155 11.47 -5.46 3.80
CA SER A 155 10.47 -4.74 4.58
C SER A 155 9.44 -4.08 3.65
N GLN A 156 8.18 -4.27 3.96
CA GLN A 156 7.08 -3.66 3.22
C GLN A 156 7.08 -2.13 3.36
N MET A 157 7.79 -1.62 4.37
CA MET A 157 7.87 -0.19 4.71
C MET A 157 8.95 0.55 3.91
N ASP A 158 9.83 -0.14 3.21
CA ASP A 158 10.92 0.48 2.44
C ASP A 158 10.40 1.51 1.43
N LEU A 159 9.25 1.21 0.81
CA LEU A 159 8.60 2.11 -0.13
C LEU A 159 8.21 3.44 0.52
N TYR A 160 7.63 3.39 1.72
CA TYR A 160 7.20 4.58 2.46
C TYR A 160 8.39 5.38 2.97
N CYS A 161 9.43 4.70 3.47
CA CYS A 161 10.67 5.34 3.89
C CYS A 161 11.35 6.05 2.71
N GLY A 162 11.34 5.43 1.53
CA GLY A 162 11.85 6.04 0.31
C GLY A 162 11.05 7.28 -0.10
N LEU A 163 9.73 7.20 -0.12
CA LEU A 163 8.85 8.32 -0.44
C LEU A 163 9.04 9.50 0.53
N ARG A 164 9.09 9.21 1.83
CA ARG A 164 9.34 10.24 2.86
C ARG A 164 10.65 10.99 2.66
N SER A 165 11.65 10.38 2.05
CA SER A 165 12.94 11.04 1.78
C SER A 165 12.88 12.07 0.65
N ASN A 166 11.80 12.10 -0.13
CA ASN A 166 11.58 13.07 -1.20
C ASN A 166 10.78 14.26 -0.69
N GLU A 167 11.32 15.47 -0.88
CA GLU A 167 10.74 16.70 -0.37
C GLU A 167 9.38 17.01 -1.01
N GLU A 168 9.25 16.87 -2.34
CA GLU A 168 8.01 17.13 -3.07
C GLU A 168 6.88 16.21 -2.58
N TRP A 169 7.16 14.92 -2.39
CA TRP A 169 6.16 14.00 -1.87
C TRP A 169 5.82 14.28 -0.42
N SER A 170 6.79 14.63 0.40
CA SER A 170 6.56 14.95 1.83
C SER A 170 5.69 16.17 2.01
N ASP A 171 5.92 17.22 1.22
CA ASP A 171 5.11 18.44 1.22
C ASP A 171 3.68 18.14 0.73
N TYR A 172 3.54 17.34 -0.32
CA TYR A 172 2.24 16.88 -0.78
C TYR A 172 1.52 16.10 0.32
N PHE A 173 2.19 15.12 0.95
CA PHE A 173 1.61 14.31 2.01
C PHE A 173 1.10 15.13 3.19
N ILE A 174 1.90 16.08 3.69
CA ILE A 174 1.52 16.96 4.81
C ILE A 174 0.31 17.83 4.42
N THR A 175 0.35 18.44 3.24
CA THR A 175 -0.73 19.28 2.75
C THR A 175 -2.03 18.48 2.58
N ARG A 176 -1.91 17.29 2.01
CA ARG A 176 -3.04 16.38 1.80
C ARG A 176 -3.61 15.87 3.14
N TYR A 177 -2.74 15.54 4.10
CA TYR A 177 -3.16 15.13 5.45
C TYR A 177 -4.00 16.21 6.13
N ILE A 178 -3.50 17.45 6.15
CA ILE A 178 -4.21 18.61 6.71
C ILE A 178 -5.56 18.82 6.00
N TYR A 179 -5.57 18.73 4.68
CA TYR A 179 -6.79 18.93 3.90
C TYR A 179 -7.84 17.86 4.20
N VAL A 180 -7.44 16.59 4.18
CA VAL A 180 -8.35 15.46 4.42
C VAL A 180 -8.89 15.51 5.84
N THR A 181 -8.06 15.71 6.85
CA THR A 181 -8.49 15.76 8.26
C THR A 181 -9.38 16.96 8.55
N LYS A 182 -9.22 18.06 7.83
CA LYS A 182 -10.05 19.26 8.05
C LYS A 182 -11.44 19.19 7.39
N TYR A 183 -11.55 18.53 6.23
CA TYR A 183 -12.75 18.65 5.39
C TYR A 183 -13.51 17.35 5.20
N TYR A 184 -12.93 16.19 5.51
CA TYR A 184 -13.54 14.88 5.26
C TYR A 184 -13.60 13.97 6.49
N LEU A 185 -12.78 14.22 7.49
CA LEU A 185 -12.70 13.46 8.73
C LEU A 185 -13.00 14.36 9.93
#